data_481cbcdb8621dd5ac999ab924fa3b237
#
_entry.id   481cbcdb8621dd5ac999ab924fa3b237
#
_cell.length_a   1.000
_cell.length_b   1.000
_cell.length_c   1.000
_cell.angle_alpha   90.00
_cell.angle_beta   90.00
_cell.angle_gamma   90.00
#
_symmetry.space_group_name_H-M   'P 1'
#
loop_
_entity.id
_entity.type
_entity.pdbx_description
1 polymer ?
#
loop_
_entity_poly.entity_id
_entity_poly.type
_entity_poly.pdbx_seq_one_letter_code
_entity_poly.pdbx_strand_id
1 'polypeptide(L)'
;IKADAQAREIIEDANKQATEIMNKAEKNIEREKQKAMEEMRKEVAALAMLAAERIVEREIQNIGQDEIVDEVINKARSTGWQN
;
A
#
# COMPACT_ATOMS: atom_id res chain seq x y z
N ILE A 1 58.60 5.21 9.26
CA ILE A 1 57.81 6.10 10.09
C ILE A 1 56.79 6.87 9.26
N LYS A 2 57.18 7.47 8.14
CA LYS A 2 56.23 8.07 7.23
C LYS A 2 55.31 7.04 6.59
N ALA A 3 55.81 5.87 6.25
CA ALA A 3 55.03 4.81 5.66
C ALA A 3 53.96 4.28 6.62
N ASP A 4 54.28 4.18 7.90
CA ASP A 4 53.33 3.74 8.93
C ASP A 4 52.22 4.77 9.14
N ALA A 5 52.61 6.07 9.19
CA ALA A 5 51.62 7.17 9.31
C ALA A 5 50.67 7.22 8.08
N GLN A 6 51.23 7.05 6.91
CA GLN A 6 50.41 7.02 5.67
C GLN A 6 49.51 5.79 5.62
N ALA A 7 50.01 4.64 6.04
CA ALA A 7 49.19 3.44 6.09
C ALA A 7 48.01 3.58 7.07
N ARG A 8 48.24 4.17 8.23
CA ARG A 8 47.15 4.47 9.19
C ARG A 8 46.13 5.41 8.64
N GLU A 9 46.59 6.46 7.96
CA GLU A 9 45.70 7.44 7.34
C GLU A 9 44.84 6.80 6.28
N ILE A 10 45.42 5.96 5.42
CA ILE A 10 44.70 5.22 4.38
C ILE A 10 43.64 4.31 5.01
N ILE A 11 43.98 3.61 6.09
CA ILE A 11 43.05 2.72 6.79
C ILE A 11 41.92 3.52 7.44
N GLU A 12 42.23 4.64 8.06
CA GLU A 12 41.21 5.51 8.66
C GLU A 12 40.25 6.07 7.62
N ASP A 13 40.77 6.51 6.48
CA ASP A 13 39.95 7.00 5.37
C ASP A 13 39.09 5.88 4.80
N ALA A 14 39.65 4.69 4.63
CA ALA A 14 38.89 3.52 4.15
C ALA A 14 37.77 3.16 5.11
N ASN A 15 38.03 3.20 6.42
CA ASN A 15 37.03 2.93 7.45
C ASN A 15 35.92 4.00 7.44
N LYS A 16 36.27 5.26 7.27
CA LYS A 16 35.29 6.34 7.14
C LYS A 16 34.39 6.15 5.92
N GLN A 17 35.00 5.85 4.78
CA GLN A 17 34.26 5.59 3.56
C GLN A 17 33.33 4.39 3.70
N ALA A 18 33.83 3.30 4.31
CA ALA A 18 33.02 2.13 4.56
C ALA A 18 31.82 2.45 5.46
N THR A 19 32.02 3.22 6.51
CA THR A 19 30.94 3.66 7.41
C THR A 19 29.91 4.51 6.68
N GLU A 20 30.36 5.44 5.85
CA GLU A 20 29.47 6.28 5.03
C GLU A 20 28.65 5.46 4.04
N ILE A 21 29.29 4.49 3.40
CA ILE A 21 28.61 3.57 2.45
C ILE A 21 27.56 2.74 3.19
N MET A 22 27.91 2.20 4.36
CA MET A 22 26.98 1.44 5.20
C MET A 22 25.78 2.31 5.61
N ASN A 23 26.04 3.52 6.07
CA ASN A 23 24.96 4.43 6.49
C ASN A 23 24.05 4.81 5.32
N LYS A 24 24.60 5.04 4.15
CA LYS A 24 23.81 5.32 2.95
C LYS A 24 23.00 4.11 2.54
N ALA A 25 23.59 2.92 2.61
CA ALA A 25 22.92 1.67 2.28
C ALA A 25 21.73 1.44 3.23
N GLU A 26 21.92 1.65 4.52
CA GLU A 26 20.85 1.51 5.52
C GLU A 26 19.70 2.49 5.26
N LYS A 27 20.01 3.73 4.93
CA LYS A 27 19.00 4.72 4.59
C LYS A 27 18.25 4.37 3.31
N ASN A 28 18.96 3.84 2.31
CA ASN A 28 18.35 3.40 1.07
C ASN A 28 17.43 2.21 1.28
N ILE A 29 17.86 1.24 2.09
CA ILE A 29 17.06 0.07 2.45
C ILE A 29 15.78 0.51 3.17
N GLU A 30 15.89 1.39 4.14
CA GLU A 30 14.72 1.91 4.85
C GLU A 30 13.76 2.62 3.92
N ARG A 31 14.27 3.43 3.01
CA ARG A 31 13.47 4.15 2.02
C ARG A 31 12.75 3.19 1.06
N GLU A 32 13.47 2.18 0.56
CA GLU A 32 12.90 1.16 -0.32
C GLU A 32 11.85 0.32 0.41
N LYS A 33 12.10 0.01 1.68
CA LYS A 33 11.15 -0.69 2.52
C LYS A 33 9.85 0.10 2.68
N GLN A 34 9.94 1.39 2.98
CA GLN A 34 8.77 2.25 3.11
C GLN A 34 7.98 2.33 1.81
N LYS A 35 8.70 2.44 0.70
CA LYS A 35 8.09 2.46 -0.63
C LYS A 35 7.36 1.16 -0.94
N ALA A 36 8.00 0.03 -0.65
CA ALA A 36 7.40 -1.29 -0.87
C ALA A 36 6.15 -1.49 -0.01
N MET A 37 6.19 -1.05 1.24
CA MET A 37 5.03 -1.13 2.15
C MET A 37 3.87 -0.27 1.65
N GLU A 38 4.15 0.91 1.12
CA GLU A 38 3.13 1.79 0.56
C GLU A 38 2.50 1.18 -0.70
N GLU A 39 3.31 0.61 -1.58
CA GLU A 39 2.81 -0.09 -2.77
C GLU A 39 1.97 -1.29 -2.39
N MET A 40 2.40 -2.07 -1.41
CA MET A 40 1.65 -3.21 -0.91
C MET A 40 0.30 -2.78 -0.32
N ARG A 41 0.27 -1.68 0.43
CA ARG A 41 -0.97 -1.13 0.98
C ARG A 41 -1.97 -0.79 -0.13
N LYS A 42 -1.50 -0.19 -1.20
CA LYS A 42 -2.33 0.14 -2.36
C LYS A 42 -2.87 -1.10 -3.05
N GLU A 43 -2.03 -2.12 -3.22
CA GLU A 43 -2.46 -3.38 -3.83
C GLU A 43 -3.50 -4.11 -2.98
N VAL A 44 -3.28 -4.16 -1.67
CA VAL A 44 -4.24 -4.78 -0.73
C VAL A 44 -5.56 -4.02 -0.75
N ALA A 45 -5.51 -2.69 -0.78
CA ALA A 45 -6.72 -1.88 -0.87
C ALA A 45 -7.50 -2.15 -2.17
N ALA A 46 -6.79 -2.24 -3.29
CA ALA A 46 -7.40 -2.56 -4.59
C ALA A 46 -8.05 -3.94 -4.58
N LEU A 47 -7.37 -4.95 -4.01
CA LEU A 47 -7.91 -6.29 -3.88
C LEU A 47 -9.12 -6.33 -2.95
N ALA A 48 -9.10 -5.59 -1.86
CA ALA A 48 -10.23 -5.49 -0.93
C ALA A 48 -11.46 -4.88 -1.62
N MET A 49 -11.26 -3.84 -2.41
CA MET A 49 -12.34 -3.22 -3.18
C MET A 49 -12.91 -4.18 -4.21
N LEU A 50 -12.05 -4.91 -4.93
CA LEU A 50 -12.49 -5.90 -5.89
C LEU A 50 -13.28 -7.03 -5.22
N ALA A 51 -12.81 -7.50 -4.07
CA ALA A 51 -13.52 -8.53 -3.31
C ALA A 51 -14.90 -8.03 -2.86
N ALA A 52 -14.96 -6.79 -2.37
CA ALA A 52 -16.23 -6.17 -1.97
C ALA A 52 -17.21 -6.05 -3.14
N GLU A 53 -16.73 -5.64 -4.30
CA GLU A 53 -17.56 -5.56 -5.52
C GLU A 53 -18.14 -6.93 -5.90
N ARG A 54 -17.33 -7.98 -5.84
CA ARG A 54 -17.78 -9.35 -6.14
C ARG A 54 -18.78 -9.87 -5.15
N ILE A 55 -18.61 -9.53 -3.87
CA ILE A 55 -19.58 -9.92 -2.82
C ILE A 55 -20.91 -9.24 -3.08
N VAL A 56 -20.91 -7.96 -3.38
CA VAL A 56 -22.11 -7.19 -3.68
C VAL A 56 -22.80 -7.77 -4.95
N GLU A 57 -22.06 -8.04 -6.01
CA GLU A 57 -22.60 -8.67 -7.22
C GLU A 57 -23.28 -9.99 -6.91
N ARG A 58 -22.66 -10.83 -6.07
CA ARG A 58 -23.22 -12.11 -5.68
C ARG A 58 -24.52 -11.94 -4.90
N GLU A 59 -24.55 -10.99 -3.99
CA GLU A 59 -25.75 -10.67 -3.23
C GLU A 59 -26.90 -10.20 -4.13
N ILE A 60 -26.60 -9.35 -5.08
CA ILE A 60 -27.57 -8.86 -6.05
C ILE A 60 -28.13 -10.03 -6.88
N GLN A 61 -27.28 -10.94 -7.34
CA GLN A 61 -27.69 -12.10 -8.10
C GLN A 61 -28.54 -13.07 -7.25
N ASN A 62 -28.21 -13.26 -5.99
CA ASN A 62 -28.92 -14.15 -5.08
C ASN A 62 -30.31 -13.63 -4.70
N ILE A 63 -30.41 -12.33 -4.48
CA ILE A 63 -31.67 -11.68 -4.12
C ILE A 63 -32.60 -11.59 -5.33
N GLY A 64 -32.03 -11.45 -6.54
CA GLY A 64 -32.77 -11.26 -7.76
C GLY A 64 -33.10 -9.79 -8.00
N GLN A 65 -33.13 -9.43 -9.28
CA GLN A 65 -33.36 -8.03 -9.67
C GLN A 65 -34.78 -7.55 -9.32
N ASP A 66 -35.76 -8.45 -9.33
CA ASP A 66 -37.15 -8.14 -9.03
C ASP A 66 -37.33 -7.64 -7.59
N GLU A 67 -36.66 -8.26 -6.64
CA GLU A 67 -36.72 -7.83 -5.24
C GLU A 67 -36.14 -6.43 -5.04
N ILE A 68 -35.04 -6.13 -5.72
CA ILE A 68 -34.40 -4.80 -5.65
C ILE A 68 -35.34 -3.74 -6.26
N VAL A 69 -35.96 -4.05 -7.39
CA VAL A 69 -36.91 -3.17 -8.04
C VAL A 69 -38.11 -2.93 -7.12
N ASP A 70 -38.62 -3.97 -6.48
CA ASP A 70 -39.72 -3.87 -5.53
C ASP A 70 -39.37 -3.01 -4.33
N GLU A 71 -38.16 -3.14 -3.78
CA GLU A 71 -37.67 -2.29 -2.70
C GLU A 71 -37.63 -0.81 -3.12
N VAL A 72 -37.11 -0.53 -4.30
CA VAL A 72 -37.01 0.83 -4.82
C VAL A 72 -38.41 1.41 -5.02
N ILE A 73 -39.34 0.66 -5.58
CA ILE A 73 -40.73 1.09 -5.77
C ILE A 73 -41.40 1.36 -4.42
N ASN A 74 -41.24 0.46 -3.45
CA ASN A 74 -41.82 0.63 -2.11
C ASN A 74 -41.25 1.87 -1.41
N LYS A 75 -39.96 2.09 -1.57
CA LYS A 75 -39.32 3.27 -1.00
C LYS A 75 -39.80 4.55 -1.64
N ALA A 76 -40.01 4.57 -2.95
CA ALA A 76 -40.58 5.68 -3.68
C ALA A 76 -42.01 5.97 -3.23
N ARG A 77 -42.81 4.92 -3.01
CA ARG A 77 -44.19 5.07 -2.50
C ARG A 77 -44.20 5.63 -1.08
N SER A 78 -43.30 5.17 -0.22
CA SER A 78 -43.23 5.66 1.15
C SER A 78 -42.80 7.11 1.26
N THR A 79 -42.17 7.68 0.23
CA THR A 79 -41.79 9.10 0.20
C THR A 79 -42.85 10.01 -0.41
N GLY A 80 -44.03 9.47 -0.69
CA GLY A 80 -45.15 10.30 -1.18
C GLY A 80 -45.17 10.55 -2.69
N TRP A 81 -44.45 9.74 -3.43
CA TRP A 81 -44.37 9.87 -4.88
C TRP A 81 -45.71 9.69 -5.59
N GLN A 82 -46.66 9.07 -4.94
CA GLN A 82 -47.98 8.75 -5.53
C GLN A 82 -49.08 9.79 -5.29
N ASN A 83 -48.75 10.97 -4.86
CA ASN A 83 -49.76 12.01 -4.79
C ASN A 83 -50.17 12.50 -6.19
#